data_dbcdb50ea7a70b9caefc109e0d8b2fae
#
_entry.id   dbcdb50ea7a70b9caefc109e0d8b2fae
#
_cell.length_a   1.000
_cell.length_b   1.000
_cell.length_c   1.000
_cell.angle_alpha   90.00
_cell.angle_beta   90.00
_cell.angle_gamma   90.00
#
_symmetry.space_group_name_H-M   'P 1'
#
loop_
_entity.id
_entity.type
_entity.pdbx_description
1 polymer ?
#
loop_
_entity_poly.entity_id
_entity_poly.type
_entity_poly.pdbx_seq_one_letter_code
_entity_poly.pdbx_strand_id
1 'polypeptide(L)'
;MTRTKQIQGQIDRALEATRDESWIVAEANFLKALAASRGRNDWQGMIEIVEGLRVARRGIRRKALVRGTVRILDESVTETMDLSPGRYLVQPPLVGADARRLIQFSRERNIPVAVVCREPRTRAGLIPIVAIAPGTTIRDQIQPPANEAKPTVAWFKGALEAIGEAALETIDPSEEVTRRVDRIIGCLDAIPDNEPLHVKLAETCEEAAQNAV
;
A
#
# COMPACT_ATOMS: atom_id res chain seq x y z
N MET A 1 23.81 4.75 -15.84
CA MET A 1 24.14 5.70 -14.71
C MET A 1 24.61 4.91 -13.51
N THR A 2 25.72 5.27 -12.86
CA THR A 2 26.24 4.52 -11.70
C THR A 2 25.39 4.83 -10.46
N ARG A 3 24.89 3.79 -9.81
CA ARG A 3 24.14 3.87 -8.54
C ARG A 3 25.00 4.56 -7.47
N THR A 4 24.42 5.49 -6.69
CA THR A 4 25.17 6.11 -5.60
C THR A 4 25.42 5.12 -4.47
N LYS A 5 26.53 5.25 -3.73
CA LYS A 5 26.82 4.44 -2.54
C LYS A 5 25.68 4.46 -1.53
N GLN A 6 24.98 5.59 -1.41
CA GLN A 6 23.82 5.72 -0.51
C GLN A 6 22.65 4.84 -0.92
N ILE A 7 22.25 4.86 -2.21
CA ILE A 7 21.15 4.04 -2.73
C ILE A 7 21.51 2.56 -2.56
N GLN A 8 22.73 2.17 -2.95
CA GLN A 8 23.19 0.79 -2.79
C GLN A 8 23.15 0.34 -1.33
N GLY A 9 23.63 1.17 -0.39
CA GLY A 9 23.57 0.84 1.05
C GLY A 9 22.13 0.72 1.61
N GLN A 10 21.13 1.41 1.02
CA GLN A 10 19.72 1.19 1.39
C GLN A 10 19.21 -0.15 0.84
N ILE A 11 19.57 -0.49 -0.39
CA ILE A 11 19.19 -1.77 -1.01
C ILE A 11 19.79 -2.94 -0.22
N ASP A 12 21.09 -2.87 0.12
CA ASP A 12 21.78 -3.92 0.87
C ASP A 12 21.11 -4.19 2.22
N ARG A 13 20.79 -3.12 2.98
CA ARG A 13 20.03 -3.23 4.24
C ARG A 13 18.63 -3.80 4.05
N ALA A 14 17.95 -3.43 2.95
CA ALA A 14 16.63 -3.96 2.65
C ALA A 14 16.69 -5.46 2.34
N LEU A 15 17.69 -5.89 1.58
CA LEU A 15 17.90 -7.32 1.25
C LEU A 15 18.27 -8.15 2.48
N GLU A 16 19.10 -7.62 3.38
CA GLU A 16 19.41 -8.24 4.67
C GLU A 16 18.14 -8.41 5.51
N ALA A 17 17.39 -7.32 5.71
CA ALA A 17 16.11 -7.36 6.43
C ALA A 17 15.08 -8.32 5.78
N THR A 18 15.12 -8.49 4.45
CA THR A 18 14.27 -9.44 3.74
C THR A 18 14.65 -10.88 4.07
N ARG A 19 15.95 -11.21 4.15
CA ARG A 19 16.43 -12.55 4.57
C ARG A 19 16.03 -12.88 5.99
N ASP A 20 16.03 -11.87 6.86
CA ASP A 20 15.64 -12.01 8.29
C ASP A 20 14.12 -11.97 8.50
N GLU A 21 13.32 -11.94 7.43
CA GLU A 21 11.87 -11.75 7.49
C GLU A 21 11.41 -10.48 8.26
N SER A 22 12.27 -9.51 8.39
CA SER A 22 12.00 -8.18 8.95
C SER A 22 11.34 -7.27 7.93
N TRP A 23 10.16 -7.66 7.46
CA TRP A 23 9.49 -7.12 6.28
C TRP A 23 9.25 -5.61 6.33
N ILE A 24 8.91 -5.06 7.49
CA ILE A 24 8.65 -3.61 7.66
C ILE A 24 9.97 -2.83 7.58
N VAL A 25 11.06 -3.37 8.11
CA VAL A 25 12.40 -2.77 7.98
C VAL A 25 12.87 -2.81 6.53
N ALA A 26 12.62 -3.93 5.83
CA ALA A 26 12.91 -4.08 4.41
C ALA A 26 12.11 -3.05 3.58
N GLU A 27 10.79 -2.93 3.81
CA GLU A 27 9.92 -1.93 3.16
C GLU A 27 10.48 -0.51 3.34
N ALA A 28 10.82 -0.13 4.57
CA ALA A 28 11.32 1.21 4.88
C ALA A 28 12.63 1.56 4.13
N ASN A 29 13.53 0.59 3.99
CA ASN A 29 14.79 0.79 3.25
C ASN A 29 14.57 0.81 1.73
N PHE A 30 13.71 -0.06 1.17
CA PHE A 30 13.33 -0.01 -0.24
C PHE A 30 12.63 1.29 -0.61
N LEU A 31 11.74 1.82 0.23
CA LEU A 31 11.09 3.12 -0.02
C LEU A 31 12.09 4.28 -0.07
N LYS A 32 13.11 4.29 0.81
CA LYS A 32 14.19 5.29 0.76
C LYS A 32 15.00 5.17 -0.54
N ALA A 33 15.33 3.96 -0.95
CA ALA A 33 16.02 3.70 -2.21
C ALA A 33 15.18 4.13 -3.41
N LEU A 34 13.88 3.79 -3.42
CA LEU A 34 12.93 4.15 -4.48
C LEU A 34 12.83 5.67 -4.66
N ALA A 35 12.62 6.40 -3.57
CA ALA A 35 12.55 7.87 -3.60
C ALA A 35 13.85 8.50 -4.14
N ALA A 36 15.01 7.99 -3.71
CA ALA A 36 16.30 8.49 -4.19
C ALA A 36 16.56 8.15 -5.67
N SER A 37 16.16 6.98 -6.15
CA SER A 37 16.25 6.60 -7.57
C SER A 37 15.26 7.40 -8.42
N ARG A 38 14.02 7.63 -7.94
CA ARG A 38 13.03 8.47 -8.63
C ARG A 38 13.53 9.90 -8.82
N GLY A 39 14.12 10.52 -7.78
CA GLY A 39 14.69 11.87 -7.86
C GLY A 39 15.85 12.01 -8.85
N ARG A 40 16.37 10.90 -9.37
CA ARG A 40 17.44 10.84 -10.36
C ARG A 40 17.00 10.31 -11.73
N ASN A 41 15.72 9.95 -11.86
CA ASN A 41 15.17 9.23 -13.01
C ASN A 41 15.97 7.94 -13.34
N ASP A 42 16.45 7.25 -12.28
CA ASP A 42 17.13 5.95 -12.42
C ASP A 42 16.06 4.84 -12.58
N TRP A 43 15.46 4.82 -13.76
CA TRP A 43 14.35 3.90 -14.08
C TRP A 43 14.73 2.44 -13.90
N GLN A 44 15.92 2.05 -14.38
CA GLN A 44 16.43 0.68 -14.22
C GLN A 44 16.63 0.30 -12.75
N GLY A 45 17.17 1.22 -11.96
CA GLY A 45 17.30 1.05 -10.51
C GLY A 45 15.95 0.93 -9.81
N MET A 46 14.95 1.70 -10.27
CA MET A 46 13.60 1.62 -9.71
C MET A 46 12.94 0.26 -9.95
N ILE A 47 13.09 -0.36 -11.13
CA ILE A 47 12.52 -1.68 -11.44
C ILE A 47 12.99 -2.73 -10.40
N GLU A 48 14.30 -2.80 -10.15
CA GLU A 48 14.88 -3.72 -9.17
C GLU A 48 14.39 -3.47 -7.75
N ILE A 49 14.30 -2.17 -7.35
CA ILE A 49 13.84 -1.76 -6.03
C ILE A 49 12.35 -2.10 -5.84
N VAL A 50 11.52 -1.88 -6.86
CA VAL A 50 10.08 -2.18 -6.83
C VAL A 50 9.84 -3.67 -6.63
N GLU A 51 10.63 -4.55 -7.25
CA GLU A 51 10.52 -6.00 -7.04
C GLU A 51 10.84 -6.37 -5.58
N GLY A 52 11.91 -5.83 -5.01
CA GLY A 52 12.25 -6.05 -3.59
C GLY A 52 11.15 -5.50 -2.65
N LEU A 53 10.62 -4.32 -2.94
CA LEU A 53 9.52 -3.69 -2.20
C LEU A 53 8.25 -4.56 -2.25
N ARG A 54 7.92 -5.12 -3.42
CA ARG A 54 6.78 -6.03 -3.61
C ARG A 54 6.91 -7.26 -2.72
N VAL A 55 8.11 -7.87 -2.66
CA VAL A 55 8.39 -9.03 -1.80
C VAL A 55 8.20 -8.66 -0.31
N ALA A 56 8.74 -7.54 0.14
CA ALA A 56 8.60 -7.07 1.52
C ALA A 56 7.13 -6.86 1.90
N ARG A 57 6.36 -6.15 1.06
CA ARG A 57 4.94 -5.86 1.28
C ARG A 57 4.07 -7.12 1.23
N ARG A 58 4.38 -8.07 0.35
CA ARG A 58 3.76 -9.41 0.37
C ARG A 58 4.01 -10.13 1.70
N GLY A 59 5.23 -10.04 2.25
CA GLY A 59 5.57 -10.58 3.56
C GLY A 59 4.75 -9.95 4.70
N ILE A 60 4.58 -8.61 4.69
CA ILE A 60 3.74 -7.89 5.65
C ILE A 60 2.28 -8.34 5.52
N ARG A 61 1.73 -8.33 4.30
CA ARG A 61 0.36 -8.76 4.03
C ARG A 61 0.12 -10.20 4.49
N ARG A 62 1.03 -11.11 4.19
CA ARG A 62 0.96 -12.51 4.63
C ARG A 62 0.85 -12.59 6.14
N LYS A 63 1.74 -11.91 6.90
CA LYS A 63 1.70 -11.90 8.38
C LYS A 63 0.40 -11.28 8.92
N ALA A 64 -0.13 -10.24 8.28
CA ALA A 64 -1.40 -9.62 8.66
C ALA A 64 -2.63 -10.50 8.39
N LEU A 65 -2.60 -11.34 7.33
CA LEU A 65 -3.77 -12.10 6.88
C LEU A 65 -3.83 -13.56 7.38
N VAL A 66 -2.79 -14.07 8.07
CA VAL A 66 -2.68 -15.50 8.42
C VAL A 66 -3.77 -15.97 9.39
N ARG A 67 -4.08 -15.22 10.44
CA ARG A 67 -4.97 -15.68 11.52
C ARG A 67 -5.93 -14.58 12.00
N GLY A 68 -6.99 -15.00 12.69
CA GLY A 68 -7.93 -14.12 13.38
C GLY A 68 -9.09 -13.62 12.52
N THR A 69 -9.96 -12.86 13.15
CA THR A 69 -11.14 -12.21 12.55
C THR A 69 -10.77 -10.81 12.04
N VAL A 70 -11.68 -10.16 11.34
CA VAL A 70 -11.60 -8.73 11.05
C VAL A 70 -11.95 -7.96 12.32
N ARG A 71 -11.06 -7.08 12.77
CA ARG A 71 -11.30 -6.18 13.91
C ARG A 71 -11.89 -4.89 13.39
N ILE A 72 -13.02 -4.49 13.94
CA ILE A 72 -13.66 -3.23 13.61
C ILE A 72 -13.08 -2.16 14.53
N LEU A 73 -12.72 -1.01 13.95
CA LEU A 73 -12.31 0.19 14.66
C LEU A 73 -13.28 1.33 14.36
N ASP A 74 -13.93 1.82 15.40
CA ASP A 74 -14.84 2.97 15.43
C ASP A 74 -14.51 3.94 16.58
N GLU A 75 -13.42 3.68 17.30
CA GLU A 75 -12.85 4.55 18.32
C GLU A 75 -11.53 5.17 17.83
N SER A 76 -11.14 6.30 18.44
CA SER A 76 -9.98 7.08 18.01
C SER A 76 -8.69 6.27 17.89
N VAL A 77 -8.01 6.41 16.78
CA VAL A 77 -6.67 5.83 16.54
C VAL A 77 -5.64 6.69 17.25
N THR A 78 -5.11 6.19 18.37
CA THR A 78 -4.12 6.88 19.21
C THR A 78 -2.78 6.13 19.22
N GLU A 79 -1.71 6.85 19.57
CA GLU A 79 -0.37 6.25 19.73
C GLU A 79 -0.31 5.21 20.85
N THR A 80 -1.23 5.24 21.80
CA THR A 80 -1.27 4.33 22.95
C THR A 80 -2.18 3.13 22.75
N MET A 81 -2.90 3.06 21.60
CA MET A 81 -3.80 1.94 21.35
C MET A 81 -3.05 0.60 21.33
N ASP A 82 -3.70 -0.44 21.83
CA ASP A 82 -3.17 -1.81 21.74
C ASP A 82 -3.32 -2.30 20.30
N LEU A 83 -2.20 -2.37 19.61
CA LEU A 83 -2.12 -2.81 18.22
C LEU A 83 -1.44 -4.18 18.15
N SER A 84 -2.02 -5.09 17.39
CA SER A 84 -1.44 -6.42 17.16
C SER A 84 -1.60 -6.84 15.70
N PRO A 85 -0.77 -7.77 15.19
CA PRO A 85 -0.86 -8.22 13.80
C PRO A 85 -2.28 -8.66 13.43
N GLY A 86 -2.77 -8.23 12.26
CA GLY A 86 -4.12 -8.61 11.84
C GLY A 86 -4.80 -7.69 10.83
N ARG A 87 -6.11 -7.87 10.72
CA ARG A 87 -7.01 -7.18 9.81
C ARG A 87 -7.84 -6.17 10.57
N TYR A 88 -7.86 -4.94 10.08
CA TYR A 88 -8.58 -3.83 10.70
C TYR A 88 -9.53 -3.18 9.69
N LEU A 89 -10.80 -3.12 10.06
CA LEU A 89 -11.83 -2.39 9.32
C LEU A 89 -12.12 -1.09 10.07
N VAL A 90 -11.62 0.01 9.54
CA VAL A 90 -11.90 1.36 10.05
C VAL A 90 -13.26 1.80 9.52
N GLN A 91 -14.12 2.30 10.41
CA GLN A 91 -15.48 2.73 10.07
C GLN A 91 -15.87 4.02 10.79
N PRO A 92 -16.96 4.68 10.36
CA PRO A 92 -17.46 5.87 11.04
C PRO A 92 -17.63 5.68 12.56
N PRO A 93 -17.29 6.71 13.37
CA PRO A 93 -16.98 8.09 12.97
C PRO A 93 -15.57 8.31 12.39
N LEU A 94 -14.72 7.29 12.36
CA LEU A 94 -13.38 7.36 11.78
C LEU A 94 -13.45 7.49 10.25
N VAL A 95 -12.39 8.05 9.67
CA VAL A 95 -12.27 8.32 8.23
C VAL A 95 -10.98 7.77 7.64
N GLY A 96 -10.77 7.92 6.33
CA GLY A 96 -9.56 7.46 5.65
C GLY A 96 -8.24 7.96 6.28
N ALA A 97 -8.24 9.16 6.88
CA ALA A 97 -7.08 9.69 7.59
C ALA A 97 -6.70 8.85 8.82
N ASP A 98 -7.70 8.32 9.53
CA ASP A 98 -7.46 7.45 10.69
C ASP A 98 -6.93 6.09 10.26
N ALA A 99 -7.44 5.55 9.15
CA ALA A 99 -6.91 4.33 8.55
C ALA A 99 -5.43 4.49 8.14
N ARG A 100 -5.07 5.63 7.53
CA ARG A 100 -3.69 5.96 7.22
C ARG A 100 -2.83 6.07 8.48
N ARG A 101 -3.30 6.76 9.51
CA ARG A 101 -2.61 6.90 10.81
C ARG A 101 -2.36 5.52 11.44
N LEU A 102 -3.34 4.61 11.38
CA LEU A 102 -3.18 3.24 11.85
C LEU A 102 -2.06 2.50 11.12
N ILE A 103 -1.98 2.61 9.80
CA ILE A 103 -0.89 2.04 9.01
C ILE A 103 0.46 2.62 9.44
N GLN A 104 0.57 3.94 9.64
CA GLN A 104 1.80 4.59 10.08
C GLN A 104 2.25 4.07 11.45
N PHE A 105 1.37 4.06 12.45
CA PHE A 105 1.68 3.51 13.78
C PHE A 105 2.08 2.04 13.74
N SER A 106 1.46 1.26 12.86
CA SER A 106 1.82 -0.14 12.68
C SER A 106 3.25 -0.32 12.16
N ARG A 107 3.68 0.54 11.23
CA ARG A 107 5.04 0.54 10.69
C ARG A 107 6.07 0.97 11.72
N GLU A 108 5.80 2.04 12.48
CA GLU A 108 6.66 2.54 13.56
C GLU A 108 6.90 1.48 14.65
N ARG A 109 5.88 0.66 14.95
CA ARG A 109 5.93 -0.41 15.94
C ARG A 109 6.33 -1.78 15.39
N ASN A 110 6.67 -1.85 14.12
CA ASN A 110 7.01 -3.10 13.42
C ASN A 110 5.88 -4.18 13.52
N ILE A 111 4.61 -3.74 13.43
CA ILE A 111 3.43 -4.60 13.54
C ILE A 111 2.77 -4.75 12.17
N PRO A 112 2.68 -5.95 11.58
CA PRO A 112 2.06 -6.16 10.27
C PRO A 112 0.53 -6.08 10.37
N VAL A 113 -0.07 -5.10 9.71
CA VAL A 113 -1.52 -4.93 9.61
C VAL A 113 -1.98 -4.81 8.16
N ALA A 114 -3.20 -5.25 7.89
CA ALA A 114 -3.96 -4.93 6.69
C ALA A 114 -5.17 -4.08 7.10
N VAL A 115 -5.42 -2.99 6.39
CA VAL A 115 -6.44 -2.00 6.76
C VAL A 115 -7.36 -1.75 5.58
N VAL A 116 -8.67 -1.78 5.85
CA VAL A 116 -9.73 -1.28 4.97
C VAL A 116 -10.45 -0.17 5.72
N CYS A 117 -10.73 0.94 5.05
CA CYS A 117 -11.61 1.99 5.58
C CYS A 117 -12.91 1.98 4.79
N ARG A 118 -14.04 1.92 5.49
CA ARG A 118 -15.38 2.07 4.90
C ARG A 118 -16.03 3.36 5.34
N GLU A 119 -16.81 3.96 4.43
CA GLU A 119 -17.66 5.12 4.69
C GLU A 119 -19.12 4.67 4.93
N PRO A 120 -20.04 5.57 5.33
CA PRO A 120 -21.45 5.24 5.47
C PRO A 120 -22.07 4.72 4.17
N ARG A 121 -23.04 3.83 4.27
CA ARG A 121 -23.76 3.31 3.09
C ARG A 121 -24.33 4.43 2.22
N THR A 122 -24.25 4.23 0.91
CA THR A 122 -24.95 5.06 -0.07
C THR A 122 -26.45 4.79 -0.06
N ARG A 123 -27.23 5.65 -0.70
CA ARG A 123 -28.67 5.44 -0.92
C ARG A 123 -28.96 4.18 -1.76
N ALA A 124 -28.02 3.76 -2.60
CA ALA A 124 -28.11 2.54 -3.38
C ALA A 124 -27.76 1.27 -2.57
N GLY A 125 -27.43 1.41 -1.28
CA GLY A 125 -27.12 0.29 -0.40
C GLY A 125 -25.69 -0.21 -0.48
N LEU A 126 -24.83 0.38 -1.32
CA LEU A 126 -23.41 0.04 -1.42
C LEU A 126 -22.61 0.68 -0.29
N ILE A 127 -21.47 0.08 0.03
CA ILE A 127 -20.50 0.62 0.99
C ILE A 127 -19.32 1.22 0.23
N PRO A 128 -19.11 2.54 0.33
CA PRO A 128 -17.88 3.14 -0.16
C PRO A 128 -16.69 2.68 0.69
N ILE A 129 -15.60 2.32 0.02
CA ILE A 129 -14.29 2.08 0.62
C ILE A 129 -13.31 3.14 0.15
N VAL A 130 -12.39 3.54 1.02
CA VAL A 130 -11.46 4.64 0.75
C VAL A 130 -10.05 4.30 1.20
N ALA A 131 -9.07 4.67 0.38
CA ALA A 131 -7.66 4.70 0.74
C ALA A 131 -7.07 6.08 0.42
N ILE A 132 -6.27 6.63 1.32
CA ILE A 132 -5.69 7.97 1.15
C ILE A 132 -4.19 8.00 1.41
N ALA A 133 -3.52 8.85 0.64
CA ALA A 133 -2.12 9.26 0.81
C ALA A 133 -1.99 10.77 0.49
N PRO A 134 -0.84 11.41 0.73
CA PRO A 134 -0.65 12.80 0.33
C PRO A 134 -0.90 12.96 -1.18
N GLY A 135 -1.86 13.83 -1.51
CA GLY A 135 -2.24 14.10 -2.91
C GLY A 135 -2.98 12.97 -3.63
N THR A 136 -3.29 11.85 -2.95
CA THR A 136 -3.97 10.70 -3.55
C THR A 136 -5.17 10.27 -2.71
N THR A 137 -6.32 10.16 -3.34
CA THR A 137 -7.53 9.57 -2.74
C THR A 137 -8.12 8.59 -3.74
N ILE A 138 -8.28 7.35 -3.32
CA ILE A 138 -8.88 6.27 -4.10
C ILE A 138 -10.17 5.86 -3.40
N ARG A 139 -11.24 5.70 -4.17
CA ARG A 139 -12.56 5.26 -3.70
C ARG A 139 -13.14 4.24 -4.64
N ASP A 140 -13.85 3.29 -4.05
CA ASP A 140 -14.71 2.37 -4.77
C ASP A 140 -15.99 2.13 -3.96
N GLN A 141 -16.97 1.43 -4.53
CA GLN A 141 -18.23 1.06 -3.90
C GLN A 141 -18.45 -0.43 -4.02
N ILE A 142 -18.54 -1.12 -2.89
CA ILE A 142 -18.70 -2.57 -2.84
C ILE A 142 -20.01 -2.99 -2.17
N GLN A 143 -20.42 -4.22 -2.42
CA GLN A 143 -21.56 -4.82 -1.71
C GLN A 143 -21.25 -4.96 -0.21
N PRO A 144 -22.21 -4.66 0.67
CA PRO A 144 -22.03 -4.85 2.10
C PRO A 144 -21.79 -6.32 2.45
N PRO A 145 -21.06 -6.62 3.55
CA PRO A 145 -20.99 -7.97 4.06
C PRO A 145 -22.37 -8.41 4.60
N ALA A 146 -22.65 -9.70 4.58
CA ALA A 146 -23.90 -10.24 5.13
C ALA A 146 -24.13 -9.84 6.60
N ASN A 147 -23.07 -9.64 7.36
CA ASN A 147 -23.11 -9.11 8.72
C ASN A 147 -22.08 -7.99 8.86
N GLU A 148 -22.55 -6.75 8.97
CA GLU A 148 -21.67 -5.58 9.07
C GLU A 148 -20.94 -5.47 10.42
N ALA A 149 -21.52 -6.01 11.49
CA ALA A 149 -20.87 -6.07 12.80
C ALA A 149 -19.79 -7.18 12.87
N LYS A 150 -19.80 -8.12 11.91
CA LYS A 150 -18.85 -9.22 11.86
C LYS A 150 -18.51 -9.58 10.40
N PRO A 151 -17.81 -8.69 9.66
CA PRO A 151 -17.45 -8.95 8.27
C PRO A 151 -16.54 -10.17 8.16
N THR A 152 -16.74 -10.95 7.10
CA THR A 152 -15.92 -12.13 6.85
C THR A 152 -14.53 -11.75 6.32
N VAL A 153 -13.56 -12.65 6.48
CA VAL A 153 -12.23 -12.50 5.90
C VAL A 153 -12.29 -12.44 4.37
N ALA A 154 -13.21 -13.19 3.76
CA ALA A 154 -13.41 -13.17 2.31
C ALA A 154 -13.87 -11.80 1.83
N TRP A 155 -14.87 -11.20 2.50
CA TRP A 155 -15.33 -9.85 2.19
C TRP A 155 -14.19 -8.80 2.35
N PHE A 156 -13.43 -8.89 3.45
CA PHE A 156 -12.31 -7.98 3.69
C PHE A 156 -11.22 -8.07 2.59
N LYS A 157 -10.92 -9.29 2.13
CA LYS A 157 -9.98 -9.48 1.02
C LYS A 157 -10.53 -8.90 -0.29
N GLY A 158 -11.81 -9.15 -0.59
CA GLY A 158 -12.48 -8.57 -1.75
C GLY A 158 -12.47 -7.03 -1.72
N ALA A 159 -12.63 -6.42 -0.54
CA ALA A 159 -12.51 -4.96 -0.39
C ALA A 159 -11.08 -4.44 -0.70
N LEU A 160 -10.04 -5.18 -0.28
CA LEU A 160 -8.66 -4.84 -0.64
C LEU A 160 -8.38 -5.01 -2.14
N GLU A 161 -8.99 -5.97 -2.78
CA GLU A 161 -8.89 -6.19 -4.23
C GLU A 161 -9.61 -5.08 -4.99
N ALA A 162 -10.86 -4.79 -4.64
CA ALA A 162 -11.66 -3.75 -5.28
C ALA A 162 -11.00 -2.36 -5.22
N ILE A 163 -10.49 -1.94 -4.06
CA ILE A 163 -9.81 -0.65 -3.95
C ILE A 163 -8.50 -0.62 -4.78
N GLY A 164 -7.85 -1.77 -4.95
CA GLY A 164 -6.68 -1.92 -5.81
C GLY A 164 -7.01 -1.81 -7.30
N GLU A 165 -8.12 -2.40 -7.74
CA GLU A 165 -8.64 -2.28 -9.10
C GLU A 165 -9.01 -0.84 -9.41
N ALA A 166 -9.77 -0.19 -8.51
CA ALA A 166 -10.09 1.23 -8.64
C ALA A 166 -8.84 2.11 -8.75
N ALA A 167 -7.77 1.80 -8.02
CA ALA A 167 -6.51 2.52 -8.14
C ALA A 167 -5.88 2.38 -9.54
N LEU A 168 -5.89 1.18 -10.11
CA LEU A 168 -5.37 0.93 -11.46
C LEU A 168 -6.18 1.69 -12.54
N GLU A 169 -7.49 1.79 -12.37
CA GLU A 169 -8.37 2.56 -13.28
C GLU A 169 -8.08 4.07 -13.28
N THR A 170 -7.45 4.60 -12.21
CA THR A 170 -7.05 6.01 -12.17
C THR A 170 -5.82 6.33 -13.02
N ILE A 171 -5.12 5.32 -13.54
CA ILE A 171 -3.87 5.47 -14.29
C ILE A 171 -4.23 5.68 -15.77
N ASP A 172 -4.19 6.93 -16.23
CA ASP A 172 -4.44 7.27 -17.63
C ASP A 172 -3.21 6.90 -18.49
N PRO A 173 -3.33 5.95 -19.43
CA PRO A 173 -2.23 5.56 -20.30
C PRO A 173 -1.78 6.67 -21.26
N SER A 174 -2.60 7.71 -21.48
CA SER A 174 -2.26 8.85 -22.31
C SER A 174 -1.42 9.91 -21.60
N GLU A 175 -1.33 9.87 -20.27
CA GLU A 175 -0.46 10.76 -19.51
C GLU A 175 1.02 10.49 -19.84
N GLU A 176 1.82 11.53 -19.70
CA GLU A 176 3.29 11.44 -19.82
C GLU A 176 3.85 10.39 -18.83
N VAL A 177 4.79 9.56 -19.28
CA VAL A 177 5.25 8.37 -18.56
C VAL A 177 5.78 8.67 -17.15
N THR A 178 6.48 9.78 -16.96
CA THR A 178 7.02 10.15 -15.63
C THR A 178 5.90 10.54 -14.67
N ARG A 179 4.83 11.16 -15.14
CA ARG A 179 3.64 11.47 -14.35
C ARG A 179 2.88 10.21 -13.97
N ARG A 180 2.80 9.23 -14.88
CA ARG A 180 2.20 7.91 -14.57
C ARG A 180 2.99 7.20 -13.48
N VAL A 181 4.33 7.22 -13.53
CA VAL A 181 5.18 6.70 -12.45
C VAL A 181 4.83 7.35 -11.11
N ASP A 182 4.76 8.69 -11.05
CA ASP A 182 4.45 9.41 -9.80
C ASP A 182 3.04 9.09 -9.30
N ARG A 183 2.06 8.98 -10.20
CA ARG A 183 0.70 8.57 -9.85
C ARG A 183 0.65 7.17 -9.25
N ILE A 184 1.35 6.19 -9.85
CA ILE A 184 1.39 4.82 -9.32
C ILE A 184 2.09 4.77 -7.97
N ILE A 185 3.17 5.52 -7.76
CA ILE A 185 3.82 5.67 -6.46
C ILE A 185 2.82 6.22 -5.43
N GLY A 186 2.06 7.27 -5.77
CA GLY A 186 1.01 7.81 -4.91
C GLY A 186 -0.09 6.78 -4.57
N CYS A 187 -0.51 5.96 -5.54
CA CYS A 187 -1.43 4.85 -5.29
C CYS A 187 -0.82 3.81 -4.34
N LEU A 188 0.45 3.47 -4.51
CA LEU A 188 1.18 2.54 -3.64
C LEU A 188 1.44 3.09 -2.23
N ASP A 189 1.41 4.40 -2.04
CA ASP A 189 1.42 5.03 -0.72
C ASP A 189 0.05 4.92 -0.01
N ALA A 190 -1.04 4.90 -0.78
CA ALA A 190 -2.39 4.72 -0.25
C ALA A 190 -2.74 3.24 -0.04
N ILE A 191 -2.28 2.35 -0.92
CA ILE A 191 -2.57 0.91 -0.92
C ILE A 191 -1.25 0.13 -1.05
N PRO A 192 -0.44 0.08 0.03
CA PRO A 192 0.94 -0.41 -0.05
C PRO A 192 1.08 -1.88 -0.43
N ASP A 193 0.11 -2.71 -0.14
CA ASP A 193 0.17 -4.16 -0.34
C ASP A 193 -0.55 -4.65 -1.61
N ASN A 194 -0.92 -3.73 -2.53
CA ASN A 194 -1.52 -4.08 -3.82
C ASN A 194 -0.44 -4.54 -4.82
N GLU A 195 -0.44 -5.82 -5.13
CA GLU A 195 0.56 -6.45 -5.99
C GLU A 195 0.48 -6.00 -7.47
N PRO A 196 -0.70 -5.88 -8.10
CA PRO A 196 -0.83 -5.37 -9.46
C PRO A 196 -0.25 -3.95 -9.64
N LEU A 197 -0.38 -3.06 -8.65
CA LEU A 197 0.22 -1.73 -8.72
C LEU A 197 1.76 -1.77 -8.75
N HIS A 198 2.40 -2.72 -8.04
CA HIS A 198 3.87 -2.89 -8.13
C HIS A 198 4.29 -3.36 -9.52
N VAL A 199 3.56 -4.31 -10.09
CA VAL A 199 3.81 -4.77 -11.47
C VAL A 199 3.65 -3.60 -12.44
N LYS A 200 2.55 -2.84 -12.30
CA LYS A 200 2.30 -1.66 -13.15
C LYS A 200 3.39 -0.59 -13.02
N LEU A 201 3.92 -0.37 -11.81
CA LEU A 201 5.04 0.55 -11.61
C LEU A 201 6.30 0.08 -12.34
N ALA A 202 6.64 -1.20 -12.24
CA ALA A 202 7.81 -1.77 -12.93
C ALA A 202 7.68 -1.63 -14.46
N GLU A 203 6.54 -2.02 -15.04
CA GLU A 203 6.24 -1.86 -16.48
C GLU A 203 6.35 -0.40 -16.92
N THR A 204 5.82 0.54 -16.11
CA THR A 204 5.87 1.97 -16.45
C THR A 204 7.30 2.52 -16.35
N CYS A 205 8.11 2.02 -15.43
CA CYS A 205 9.54 2.36 -15.36
C CYS A 205 10.32 1.79 -16.56
N GLU A 206 9.98 0.58 -17.06
CA GLU A 206 10.58 0.03 -18.28
C GLU A 206 10.28 0.92 -19.50
N GLU A 207 9.03 1.34 -19.65
CA GLU A 207 8.63 2.30 -20.70
C GLU A 207 9.40 3.62 -20.57
N ALA A 208 9.54 4.16 -19.36
CA ALA A 208 10.28 5.38 -19.10
C ALA A 208 11.77 5.24 -19.44
N ALA A 209 12.37 4.08 -19.19
CA ALA A 209 13.75 3.78 -19.54
C ALA A 209 13.97 3.74 -21.05
N GLN A 210 13.03 3.20 -21.82
CA GLN A 210 13.06 3.15 -23.27
C GLN A 210 12.92 4.54 -23.91
N ASN A 211 12.09 5.39 -23.34
CA ASN A 211 11.87 6.75 -23.83
C ASN A 211 13.01 7.74 -23.48
N ALA A 212 13.91 7.36 -22.57
CA ALA A 212 15.05 8.17 -22.15
C ALA A 212 16.32 7.96 -22.99
N VAL A 213 16.29 7.04 -23.96
CA VAL A 213 17.36 6.74 -24.93
C VAL A 213 17.14 7.55 -26.20
#